data_4b76b687ff21702720dbf766a219cda0
#
_entry.id   4b76b687ff21702720dbf766a219cda0
#
_cell.length_a   1.000
_cell.length_b   1.000
_cell.length_c   1.000
_cell.angle_alpha   90.00
_cell.angle_beta   90.00
_cell.angle_gamma   90.00
#
_symmetry.space_group_name_H-M   'P 1'
#
loop_
_entity.id
_entity.type
_entity.pdbx_description
1 polymer ?
#
loop_
_entity_poly.entity_id
_entity_poly.type
_entity_poly.pdbx_seq_one_letter_code
_entity_poly.pdbx_strand_id
1 'polypeptide(L)'
;AIILKNKNYLFTDGRYSIQSQMESGKYFKIISYEKLINCNLFKNLKLGLDPKLFTHQQVKNYFLKNNKVKFLSNNLIDEIKTQKIKNKIPFFSLKDEIVGENSKSKINKIVNYLKKNKADNLFVTAPENVAWILNIRGSDGPNSPVPNSRLIINKSKKMFLITEFQKAKKLIKEKKINKNQLIITNNLPQKILTLGGKNFIIDNKSCSVFYENIIKSKFRIIKREDPTYLLKAIKNNFEINNMIKSHVIDGVALTKFIYWIKKVNKKKITEVDAQIKLEKFRKKNNRYLYPSFETIAGSGENGAIVHYRAKKGSCRTIKKNDIFLCDSGGQYKYGTTD
;
A
#
# COMPACT_ATOMS: atom_id res chain seq x y z
N ALA A 1 7.23 4.12 -16.06
CA ALA A 1 7.81 4.73 -17.26
C ALA A 1 8.83 3.79 -17.91
N ILE A 2 9.06 3.97 -19.21
CA ILE A 2 10.16 3.33 -19.96
C ILE A 2 11.00 4.46 -20.53
N ILE A 3 12.30 4.45 -20.20
CA ILE A 3 13.28 5.43 -20.67
C ILE A 3 14.11 4.77 -21.76
N LEU A 4 14.11 5.34 -22.96
CA LEU A 4 14.91 4.90 -24.10
C LEU A 4 15.86 6.01 -24.54
N LYS A 5 16.86 5.69 -25.39
CA LYS A 5 17.86 6.65 -25.85
C LYS A 5 17.25 7.94 -26.42
N ASN A 6 16.20 7.82 -27.24
CA ASN A 6 15.65 8.96 -27.99
C ASN A 6 14.17 9.26 -27.63
N LYS A 7 13.55 8.50 -26.74
CA LYS A 7 12.11 8.65 -26.45
C LYS A 7 11.76 8.05 -25.11
N ASN A 8 10.97 8.79 -24.33
CA ASN A 8 10.48 8.35 -23.02
C ASN A 8 8.98 8.10 -23.07
N TYR A 9 8.51 7.09 -22.36
CA TYR A 9 7.11 6.72 -22.28
C TYR A 9 6.64 6.64 -20.85
N LEU A 10 5.52 7.28 -20.55
CA LEU A 10 4.84 7.17 -19.27
C LEU A 10 3.53 6.42 -19.46
N PHE A 11 3.38 5.32 -18.75
CA PHE A 11 2.14 4.53 -18.73
C PHE A 11 1.31 4.91 -17.53
N THR A 12 0.06 5.27 -17.78
CA THR A 12 -0.90 5.65 -16.74
C THR A 12 -2.29 5.13 -17.08
N ASP A 13 -3.16 5.01 -16.08
CA ASP A 13 -4.56 4.68 -16.30
C ASP A 13 -5.40 5.95 -16.58
N GLY A 14 -6.66 5.75 -16.98
CA GLY A 14 -7.55 6.83 -17.41
C GLY A 14 -7.79 7.91 -16.35
N ARG A 15 -7.64 7.60 -15.06
CA ARG A 15 -7.83 8.56 -13.95
C ARG A 15 -6.79 9.69 -13.96
N TYR A 16 -5.63 9.43 -14.51
CA TYR A 16 -4.50 10.38 -14.52
C TYR A 16 -4.15 10.92 -15.90
N SER A 17 -4.98 10.68 -16.93
CA SER A 17 -4.68 11.09 -18.30
C SER A 17 -4.47 12.60 -18.43
N ILE A 18 -5.35 13.41 -17.85
CA ILE A 18 -5.25 14.87 -17.85
C ILE A 18 -4.02 15.32 -17.06
N GLN A 19 -3.88 14.84 -15.81
CA GLN A 19 -2.77 15.22 -14.94
C GLN A 19 -1.41 14.84 -15.55
N SER A 20 -1.27 13.64 -16.09
CA SER A 20 -0.01 13.18 -16.68
C SER A 20 0.40 14.00 -17.89
N GLN A 21 -0.58 14.41 -18.72
CA GLN A 21 -0.32 15.29 -19.86
C GLN A 21 0.17 16.65 -19.39
N MET A 22 -0.48 17.26 -18.39
CA MET A 22 -0.11 18.58 -17.86
C MET A 22 1.24 18.58 -17.16
N GLU A 23 1.53 17.55 -16.35
CA GLU A 23 2.74 17.53 -15.51
C GLU A 23 3.95 16.88 -16.20
N SER A 24 3.75 15.98 -17.17
CA SER A 24 4.82 15.15 -17.74
C SER A 24 4.84 15.12 -19.27
N GLY A 25 3.81 15.61 -19.96
CA GLY A 25 3.66 15.50 -21.43
C GLY A 25 4.81 16.14 -22.22
N LYS A 26 5.51 17.12 -21.64
CA LYS A 26 6.70 17.73 -22.23
C LYS A 26 7.89 16.76 -22.34
N TYR A 27 8.01 15.78 -21.42
CA TYR A 27 9.16 14.89 -21.31
C TYR A 27 8.84 13.46 -21.72
N PHE A 28 7.55 13.08 -21.72
CA PHE A 28 7.09 11.72 -21.93
C PHE A 28 5.96 11.66 -22.95
N LYS A 29 5.98 10.64 -23.80
CA LYS A 29 4.76 10.23 -24.52
C LYS A 29 3.86 9.48 -23.53
N ILE A 30 2.68 10.04 -23.25
CA ILE A 30 1.70 9.44 -22.34
C ILE A 30 0.95 8.33 -23.09
N ILE A 31 0.86 7.16 -22.48
CA ILE A 31 0.21 5.97 -23.04
C ILE A 31 -0.66 5.32 -21.96
N SER A 32 -1.88 4.87 -22.33
CA SER A 32 -2.72 4.09 -21.43
C SER A 32 -1.99 2.82 -20.95
N TYR A 33 -2.08 2.53 -19.64
CA TYR A 33 -1.48 1.35 -19.04
C TYR A 33 -1.95 0.04 -19.67
N GLU A 34 -3.20 -0.03 -20.13
CA GLU A 34 -3.77 -1.18 -20.82
C GLU A 34 -2.99 -1.54 -22.10
N LYS A 35 -2.47 -0.53 -22.78
CA LYS A 35 -1.65 -0.72 -23.98
C LYS A 35 -0.27 -1.31 -23.67
N LEU A 36 0.20 -1.30 -22.40
CA LEU A 36 1.49 -1.91 -22.03
C LEU A 36 1.44 -3.44 -22.22
N ILE A 37 0.32 -4.08 -21.88
CA ILE A 37 0.14 -5.54 -21.96
C ILE A 37 0.14 -6.02 -23.42
N ASN A 38 -0.43 -5.23 -24.34
CA ASN A 38 -0.60 -5.58 -25.74
C ASN A 38 0.37 -4.79 -26.67
N CYS A 39 1.44 -4.26 -26.08
CA CYS A 39 2.23 -3.26 -26.77
C CYS A 39 3.24 -3.84 -27.73
N ASN A 40 2.99 -3.66 -29.03
CA ASN A 40 4.02 -3.83 -30.06
C ASN A 40 5.00 -2.63 -30.18
N LEU A 41 4.90 -1.62 -29.28
CA LEU A 41 5.74 -0.42 -29.31
C LEU A 41 7.20 -0.70 -28.93
N PHE A 42 7.46 -1.82 -28.25
CA PHE A 42 8.77 -2.20 -27.77
C PHE A 42 9.09 -3.60 -28.25
N LYS A 43 9.88 -3.70 -29.29
CA LYS A 43 10.35 -4.99 -29.84
C LYS A 43 11.86 -5.00 -29.90
N ASN A 44 12.44 -6.16 -29.62
CA ASN A 44 13.88 -6.41 -29.75
C ASN A 44 14.78 -5.52 -28.88
N LEU A 45 14.22 -5.02 -27.75
CA LEU A 45 14.98 -4.20 -26.79
C LEU A 45 15.60 -5.07 -25.70
N LYS A 46 16.71 -4.56 -25.13
CA LYS A 46 17.29 -5.04 -23.89
C LYS A 46 16.90 -4.08 -22.76
N LEU A 47 15.91 -4.49 -21.94
CA LEU A 47 15.34 -3.66 -20.89
C LEU A 47 15.98 -3.97 -19.52
N GLY A 48 16.48 -2.95 -18.84
CA GLY A 48 16.94 -3.04 -17.46
C GLY A 48 15.78 -2.90 -16.48
N LEU A 49 15.62 -3.84 -15.54
CA LEU A 49 14.58 -3.82 -14.53
C LEU A 49 15.17 -4.04 -13.12
N ASP A 50 14.63 -3.32 -12.13
CA ASP A 50 14.89 -3.64 -10.71
C ASP A 50 14.06 -4.86 -10.31
N PRO A 51 14.69 -6.00 -9.96
CA PRO A 51 13.98 -7.24 -9.61
C PRO A 51 13.16 -7.12 -8.31
N LYS A 52 13.36 -6.08 -7.50
CA LYS A 52 12.59 -5.83 -6.27
C LYS A 52 11.23 -5.21 -6.54
N LEU A 53 11.03 -4.59 -7.72
CA LEU A 53 9.81 -3.85 -8.07
C LEU A 53 8.79 -4.63 -8.90
N PHE A 54 9.18 -5.76 -9.46
CA PHE A 54 8.32 -6.55 -10.36
C PHE A 54 8.20 -8.00 -9.87
N THR A 55 7.01 -8.58 -10.05
CA THR A 55 6.83 -10.03 -9.95
C THR A 55 7.24 -10.71 -11.26
N HIS A 56 7.55 -12.01 -11.25
CA HIS A 56 7.81 -12.76 -12.48
C HIS A 56 6.63 -12.72 -13.45
N GLN A 57 5.41 -12.70 -12.95
CA GLN A 57 4.20 -12.60 -13.77
C GLN A 57 4.14 -11.25 -14.50
N GLN A 58 4.45 -10.15 -13.82
CA GLN A 58 4.50 -8.83 -14.44
C GLN A 58 5.62 -8.74 -15.49
N VAL A 59 6.80 -9.27 -15.18
CA VAL A 59 7.93 -9.29 -16.15
C VAL A 59 7.53 -10.08 -17.40
N LYS A 60 6.91 -11.24 -17.24
CA LYS A 60 6.43 -12.06 -18.35
C LYS A 60 5.38 -11.34 -19.20
N ASN A 61 4.39 -10.73 -18.56
CA ASN A 61 3.25 -10.14 -19.24
C ASN A 61 3.61 -8.83 -19.94
N TYR A 62 4.47 -8.00 -19.32
CA TYR A 62 4.73 -6.65 -19.81
C TYR A 62 5.98 -6.53 -20.70
N PHE A 63 7.00 -7.35 -20.46
CA PHE A 63 8.31 -7.10 -21.05
C PHE A 63 8.88 -8.25 -21.88
N LEU A 64 8.68 -9.51 -21.45
CA LEU A 64 9.37 -10.64 -22.08
C LEU A 64 8.81 -11.08 -23.43
N LYS A 65 7.59 -10.69 -23.78
CA LYS A 65 6.95 -11.18 -25.01
C LYS A 65 7.76 -10.87 -26.28
N ASN A 66 8.39 -9.69 -26.33
CA ASN A 66 9.11 -9.20 -27.51
C ASN A 66 10.47 -8.59 -27.16
N ASN A 67 10.99 -8.74 -25.95
CA ASN A 67 12.20 -8.08 -25.49
C ASN A 67 13.05 -9.01 -24.62
N LYS A 68 14.34 -8.67 -24.48
CA LYS A 68 15.22 -9.29 -23.50
C LYS A 68 15.22 -8.46 -22.21
N VAL A 69 15.14 -9.10 -21.05
CA VAL A 69 15.19 -8.44 -19.75
C VAL A 69 16.53 -8.72 -19.07
N LYS A 70 17.16 -7.67 -18.54
CA LYS A 70 18.31 -7.74 -17.65
C LYS A 70 17.90 -7.18 -16.29
N PHE A 71 18.04 -7.98 -15.22
CA PHE A 71 17.85 -7.50 -13.86
C PHE A 71 19.08 -6.70 -13.43
N LEU A 72 18.82 -5.50 -12.89
CA LEU A 72 19.83 -4.59 -12.39
C LEU A 72 20.08 -4.82 -10.91
N SER A 73 21.34 -4.75 -10.48
CA SER A 73 21.71 -4.86 -9.06
C SER A 73 21.26 -3.63 -8.26
N ASN A 74 21.34 -2.46 -8.88
CA ASN A 74 21.00 -1.17 -8.29
C ASN A 74 19.82 -0.52 -9.03
N ASN A 75 18.98 0.17 -8.31
CA ASN A 75 17.92 0.98 -8.90
C ASN A 75 18.48 2.36 -9.26
N LEU A 76 18.46 2.70 -10.55
CA LEU A 76 18.99 3.97 -11.04
C LEU A 76 18.30 5.20 -10.44
N ILE A 77 17.01 5.09 -10.07
CA ILE A 77 16.29 6.18 -9.41
C ILE A 77 16.79 6.40 -7.98
N ASP A 78 17.17 5.32 -7.27
CA ASP A 78 17.74 5.43 -5.93
C ASP A 78 19.14 6.06 -5.93
N GLU A 79 19.88 5.96 -7.03
CA GLU A 79 21.18 6.60 -7.21
C GLU A 79 21.06 8.12 -7.39
N ILE A 80 20.00 8.57 -8.08
CA ILE A 80 19.74 10.00 -8.35
C ILE A 80 19.07 10.67 -7.14
N LYS A 81 18.29 9.91 -6.34
CA LYS A 81 17.53 10.46 -5.24
C LYS A 81 18.42 10.82 -4.05
N THR A 82 18.66 12.10 -3.85
CA THR A 82 19.55 12.65 -2.80
C THR A 82 19.01 12.54 -1.38
N GLN A 83 17.68 12.42 -1.19
CA GLN A 83 17.07 12.33 0.14
C GLN A 83 16.32 11.00 0.33
N LYS A 84 16.92 10.11 1.11
CA LYS A 84 16.23 8.94 1.67
C LYS A 84 15.58 9.33 2.98
N ILE A 85 14.35 9.84 2.96
CA ILE A 85 13.55 10.03 4.18
C ILE A 85 13.20 8.64 4.71
N LYS A 86 14.01 8.12 5.62
CA LYS A 86 13.66 6.90 6.36
C LYS A 86 12.70 7.28 7.48
N ASN A 87 11.43 6.98 7.29
CA ASN A 87 10.46 7.05 8.39
C ASN A 87 10.90 6.08 9.50
N LYS A 88 11.27 6.62 10.67
CA LYS A 88 11.75 5.84 11.84
C LYS A 88 10.65 5.57 12.87
N ILE A 89 9.41 5.99 12.62
CA ILE A 89 8.29 5.79 13.55
C ILE A 89 8.06 4.30 13.77
N PRO A 90 8.12 3.81 15.02
CA PRO A 90 7.94 2.38 15.30
C PRO A 90 6.53 1.90 14.98
N PHE A 91 6.42 0.62 14.63
CA PHE A 91 5.12 -0.06 14.55
C PHE A 91 4.49 -0.13 15.94
N PHE A 92 3.17 -0.15 15.97
CA PHE A 92 2.39 -0.30 17.19
C PHE A 92 1.38 -1.44 17.07
N SER A 93 1.05 -2.08 18.18
CA SER A 93 0.07 -3.16 18.23
C SER A 93 -1.33 -2.64 18.53
N LEU A 94 -2.34 -3.33 17.99
CA LEU A 94 -3.73 -3.19 18.40
C LEU A 94 -4.04 -4.20 19.50
N LYS A 95 -4.90 -3.83 20.44
CA LYS A 95 -5.38 -4.71 21.50
C LYS A 95 -6.37 -5.74 20.95
N ASP A 96 -6.44 -6.91 21.55
CA ASP A 96 -7.31 -8.00 21.11
C ASP A 96 -8.81 -7.62 21.21
N GLU A 97 -9.20 -6.78 22.17
CA GLU A 97 -10.56 -6.24 22.32
C GLU A 97 -10.99 -5.36 21.12
N ILE A 98 -10.03 -4.85 20.35
CA ILE A 98 -10.30 -4.03 19.16
C ILE A 98 -10.44 -4.90 17.92
N VAL A 99 -9.55 -5.90 17.79
CA VAL A 99 -9.44 -6.74 16.58
C VAL A 99 -10.26 -8.02 16.67
N GLY A 100 -10.71 -8.42 17.88
CA GLY A 100 -11.57 -9.57 18.12
C GLY A 100 -10.91 -10.94 17.91
N GLU A 101 -9.72 -10.99 17.35
CA GLU A 101 -8.97 -12.22 17.15
C GLU A 101 -7.47 -11.96 17.33
N ASN A 102 -6.84 -12.72 18.22
CA ASN A 102 -5.42 -12.58 18.49
C ASN A 102 -4.54 -13.16 17.37
N SER A 103 -3.29 -12.73 17.34
CA SER A 103 -2.30 -13.12 16.33
C SER A 103 -2.00 -14.63 16.33
N LYS A 104 -2.04 -15.30 17.49
CA LYS A 104 -1.78 -16.75 17.60
C LYS A 104 -2.87 -17.56 16.86
N SER A 105 -4.15 -17.16 17.02
CA SER A 105 -5.27 -17.78 16.31
C SER A 105 -5.10 -17.62 14.79
N LYS A 106 -4.78 -16.42 14.32
CA LYS A 106 -4.57 -16.14 12.89
C LYS A 106 -3.41 -16.98 12.31
N ILE A 107 -2.29 -17.09 13.05
CA ILE A 107 -1.16 -17.92 12.66
C ILE A 107 -1.56 -19.41 12.61
N ASN A 108 -2.40 -19.89 13.53
CA ASN A 108 -2.89 -21.26 13.48
C ASN A 108 -3.71 -21.57 12.20
N LYS A 109 -4.55 -20.63 11.76
CA LYS A 109 -5.29 -20.75 10.48
C LYS A 109 -4.32 -20.88 9.29
N ILE A 110 -3.25 -20.09 9.27
CA ILE A 110 -2.22 -20.14 8.23
C ILE A 110 -1.44 -21.46 8.31
N VAL A 111 -1.09 -21.95 9.49
CA VAL A 111 -0.40 -23.23 9.67
C VAL A 111 -1.27 -24.40 9.18
N ASN A 112 -2.58 -24.38 9.43
CA ASN A 112 -3.51 -25.37 8.91
C ASN A 112 -3.56 -25.34 7.37
N TYR A 113 -3.54 -24.14 6.79
CA TYR A 113 -3.42 -23.97 5.34
C TYR A 113 -2.11 -24.55 4.78
N LEU A 114 -0.97 -24.31 5.45
CA LEU A 114 0.32 -24.89 5.07
C LEU A 114 0.28 -26.41 5.08
N LYS A 115 -0.26 -27.02 6.15
CA LYS A 115 -0.39 -28.48 6.27
C LYS A 115 -1.26 -29.07 5.15
N LYS A 116 -2.43 -28.46 4.87
CA LYS A 116 -3.33 -28.88 3.79
C LYS A 116 -2.65 -28.84 2.42
N ASN A 117 -1.76 -27.89 2.19
CA ASN A 117 -1.03 -27.71 0.93
C ASN A 117 0.33 -28.40 0.89
N LYS A 118 0.67 -29.24 1.89
CA LYS A 118 1.95 -29.94 2.00
C LYS A 118 3.15 -29.00 1.87
N ALA A 119 3.02 -27.80 2.45
CA ALA A 119 4.03 -26.75 2.44
C ALA A 119 4.65 -26.58 3.82
N ASP A 120 5.92 -26.19 3.85
CA ASP A 120 6.68 -26.00 5.08
C ASP A 120 6.69 -24.54 5.52
N ASN A 121 6.69 -23.61 4.57
CA ASN A 121 6.80 -22.18 4.81
C ASN A 121 5.86 -21.40 3.89
N LEU A 122 5.40 -20.22 4.37
CA LEU A 122 4.70 -19.20 3.61
C LEU A 122 5.47 -17.88 3.70
N PHE A 123 5.66 -17.20 2.58
CA PHE A 123 6.17 -15.84 2.52
C PHE A 123 5.04 -14.84 2.27
N VAL A 124 4.68 -14.08 3.27
CA VAL A 124 3.70 -13.01 3.19
C VAL A 124 4.43 -11.73 2.79
N THR A 125 4.21 -11.28 1.58
CA THR A 125 4.86 -10.09 0.99
C THR A 125 4.00 -8.83 1.08
N ALA A 126 2.68 -8.98 1.16
CA ALA A 126 1.73 -7.88 1.27
C ALA A 126 1.74 -7.29 2.69
N PRO A 127 2.15 -6.01 2.87
CA PRO A 127 2.28 -5.42 4.21
C PRO A 127 0.95 -5.34 4.97
N GLU A 128 -0.16 -5.17 4.27
CA GLU A 128 -1.51 -5.17 4.85
C GLU A 128 -1.92 -6.54 5.40
N ASN A 129 -1.41 -7.62 4.81
CA ASN A 129 -1.60 -8.98 5.31
C ASN A 129 -0.77 -9.21 6.57
N VAL A 130 0.48 -8.72 6.60
CA VAL A 130 1.31 -8.72 7.81
C VAL A 130 0.65 -7.93 8.95
N ALA A 131 0.10 -6.75 8.64
CA ALA A 131 -0.63 -5.91 9.59
C ALA A 131 -1.80 -6.66 10.23
N TRP A 132 -2.58 -7.38 9.43
CA TRP A 132 -3.73 -8.14 9.91
C TRP A 132 -3.31 -9.37 10.72
N ILE A 133 -2.34 -10.16 10.25
CA ILE A 133 -1.88 -11.37 10.94
C ILE A 133 -1.34 -11.05 12.32
N LEU A 134 -0.49 -10.01 12.44
CA LEU A 134 0.19 -9.66 13.67
C LEU A 134 -0.57 -8.64 14.52
N ASN A 135 -1.72 -8.16 14.08
CA ASN A 135 -2.47 -7.07 14.72
C ASN A 135 -1.62 -5.82 14.96
N ILE A 136 -0.78 -5.45 13.99
CA ILE A 136 0.10 -4.29 14.06
C ILE A 136 -0.26 -3.25 13.02
N ARG A 137 0.17 -2.01 13.28
CA ARG A 137 0.04 -0.89 12.36
C ARG A 137 1.37 -0.15 12.25
N GLY A 138 1.53 0.59 11.18
CA GLY A 138 2.70 1.44 10.91
C GLY A 138 2.27 2.81 10.39
N SER A 139 3.25 3.67 10.14
CA SER A 139 3.07 5.00 9.55
C SER A 139 4.00 5.15 8.34
N ASP A 140 4.17 4.08 7.56
CA ASP A 140 5.10 4.06 6.42
C ASP A 140 4.49 4.67 5.16
N GLY A 141 3.17 4.71 5.07
CA GLY A 141 2.42 5.45 4.04
C GLY A 141 1.78 6.71 4.62
N PRO A 142 1.56 7.76 3.81
CA PRO A 142 0.99 9.03 4.28
C PRO A 142 -0.46 8.88 4.77
N ASN A 143 -1.24 8.01 4.12
CA ASN A 143 -2.68 7.86 4.36
C ASN A 143 -3.08 6.44 4.74
N SER A 144 -2.11 5.55 4.98
CA SER A 144 -2.36 4.15 5.28
C SER A 144 -1.59 3.70 6.53
N PRO A 145 -2.25 3.05 7.50
CA PRO A 145 -1.59 2.56 8.72
C PRO A 145 -0.86 1.23 8.49
N VAL A 146 -0.37 0.98 7.29
CA VAL A 146 0.27 -0.27 6.90
C VAL A 146 1.76 -0.25 7.27
N PRO A 147 2.27 -1.28 7.99
CA PRO A 147 3.68 -1.42 8.31
C PRO A 147 4.44 -1.96 7.10
N ASN A 148 5.40 -1.23 6.56
CA ASN A 148 6.26 -1.74 5.47
C ASN A 148 7.15 -2.88 5.98
N SER A 149 6.63 -4.08 5.91
CA SER A 149 7.25 -5.29 6.42
C SER A 149 6.82 -6.51 5.63
N ARG A 150 7.49 -7.63 5.86
CA ARG A 150 7.15 -8.94 5.32
C ARG A 150 7.17 -9.95 6.45
N LEU A 151 6.59 -11.14 6.21
CA LEU A 151 6.49 -12.15 7.24
C LEU A 151 6.77 -13.54 6.65
N ILE A 152 7.53 -14.35 7.36
CA ILE A 152 7.64 -15.78 7.08
C ILE A 152 6.94 -16.52 8.22
N ILE A 153 6.07 -17.47 7.85
CA ILE A 153 5.41 -18.37 8.80
C ILE A 153 5.72 -19.81 8.38
N ASN A 154 6.13 -20.66 9.31
CA ASN A 154 6.36 -22.05 9.02
C ASN A 154 5.32 -22.97 9.66
N LYS A 155 5.25 -24.24 9.21
CA LYS A 155 4.31 -25.24 9.70
C LYS A 155 4.44 -25.59 11.19
N SER A 156 5.55 -25.25 11.84
CA SER A 156 5.77 -25.40 13.28
C SER A 156 5.40 -24.15 14.08
N LYS A 157 4.61 -23.24 13.51
CA LYS A 157 4.13 -21.98 14.13
C LYS A 157 5.22 -20.95 14.42
N LYS A 158 6.47 -21.18 14.00
CA LYS A 158 7.51 -20.15 14.09
C LYS A 158 7.22 -19.08 13.05
N MET A 159 7.34 -17.82 13.44
CA MET A 159 7.17 -16.69 12.53
C MET A 159 8.37 -15.76 12.61
N PHE A 160 8.67 -15.07 11.50
CA PHE A 160 9.76 -14.12 11.40
C PHE A 160 9.28 -12.85 10.71
N LEU A 161 9.26 -11.75 11.46
CA LEU A 161 8.95 -10.43 10.93
C LEU A 161 10.20 -9.85 10.26
N ILE A 162 10.07 -9.43 9.00
CA ILE A 162 11.17 -8.85 8.21
C ILE A 162 10.94 -7.34 8.11
N THR A 163 11.77 -6.56 8.79
CA THR A 163 11.75 -5.09 8.79
C THR A 163 13.02 -4.54 9.45
N GLU A 164 13.16 -3.22 9.49
CA GLU A 164 14.26 -2.55 10.20
C GLU A 164 14.05 -2.60 11.72
N PHE A 165 15.16 -2.71 12.49
CA PHE A 165 15.10 -2.79 13.96
C PHE A 165 14.31 -1.64 14.59
N GLN A 166 14.52 -0.41 14.14
CA GLN A 166 13.83 0.78 14.68
C GLN A 166 12.30 0.68 14.53
N LYS A 167 11.82 0.05 13.45
CA LYS A 167 10.38 -0.20 13.23
C LYS A 167 9.82 -1.22 14.22
N ALA A 168 10.56 -2.27 14.53
CA ALA A 168 10.14 -3.35 15.43
C ALA A 168 10.36 -3.04 16.92
N LYS A 169 11.16 -2.03 17.28
CA LYS A 169 11.61 -1.74 18.65
C LYS A 169 10.48 -1.71 19.68
N LYS A 170 9.37 -1.06 19.35
CA LYS A 170 8.21 -0.98 20.25
C LYS A 170 7.53 -2.34 20.44
N LEU A 171 7.37 -3.11 19.37
CA LEU A 171 6.77 -4.46 19.43
C LEU A 171 7.61 -5.42 20.28
N ILE A 172 8.93 -5.30 20.23
CA ILE A 172 9.85 -6.08 21.08
C ILE A 172 9.70 -5.67 22.53
N LYS A 173 9.67 -4.35 22.84
CA LYS A 173 9.44 -3.83 24.20
C LYS A 173 8.11 -4.29 24.78
N GLU A 174 7.05 -4.32 23.97
CA GLU A 174 5.71 -4.79 24.34
C GLU A 174 5.57 -6.32 24.35
N LYS A 175 6.66 -7.08 24.12
CA LYS A 175 6.67 -8.55 24.05
C LYS A 175 5.66 -9.14 23.01
N LYS A 176 5.29 -8.36 22.00
CA LYS A 176 4.45 -8.84 20.88
C LYS A 176 5.23 -9.73 19.92
N ILE A 177 6.52 -9.46 19.77
CA ILE A 177 7.49 -10.31 19.07
C ILE A 177 8.77 -10.42 19.94
N ASN A 178 9.47 -11.54 19.81
CA ASN A 178 10.78 -11.71 20.41
C ASN A 178 11.88 -11.23 19.46
N LYS A 179 13.04 -10.84 20.01
CA LYS A 179 14.18 -10.36 19.21
C LYS A 179 14.66 -11.38 18.17
N ASN A 180 14.61 -12.68 18.49
CA ASN A 180 14.96 -13.78 17.57
C ASN A 180 13.93 -14.01 16.44
N GLN A 181 12.76 -13.40 16.52
CA GLN A 181 11.72 -13.40 15.48
C GLN A 181 11.85 -12.22 14.51
N LEU A 182 12.78 -11.30 14.75
CA LEU A 182 13.06 -10.19 13.85
C LEU A 182 14.19 -10.56 12.89
N ILE A 183 13.96 -10.32 11.61
CA ILE A 183 14.98 -10.40 10.56
C ILE A 183 15.14 -8.98 9.98
N ILE A 184 16.34 -8.44 10.05
CA ILE A 184 16.68 -7.20 9.35
C ILE A 184 16.64 -7.48 7.84
N THR A 185 16.04 -6.57 7.07
CA THR A 185 15.74 -6.79 5.64
C THR A 185 16.94 -7.28 4.83
N ASN A 186 18.13 -6.74 5.11
CA ASN A 186 19.36 -7.14 4.40
C ASN A 186 19.84 -8.55 4.76
N ASN A 187 19.42 -9.10 5.89
CA ASN A 187 19.80 -10.43 6.36
C ASN A 187 18.80 -11.52 5.91
N LEU A 188 17.77 -11.15 5.15
CA LEU A 188 16.77 -12.10 4.68
C LEU A 188 17.38 -13.22 3.81
N PRO A 189 18.33 -12.98 2.87
CA PRO A 189 18.92 -14.04 2.08
C PRO A 189 19.58 -15.12 2.94
N GLN A 190 20.38 -14.73 3.91
CA GLN A 190 21.05 -15.66 4.84
C GLN A 190 20.01 -16.42 5.68
N LYS A 191 18.95 -15.74 6.14
CA LYS A 191 17.90 -16.38 6.93
C LYS A 191 17.13 -17.43 6.13
N ILE A 192 16.82 -17.18 4.84
CA ILE A 192 16.19 -18.17 3.97
C ILE A 192 17.02 -19.47 3.92
N LEU A 193 18.35 -19.35 3.83
CA LEU A 193 19.25 -20.53 3.81
C LEU A 193 19.23 -21.34 5.10
N THR A 194 18.86 -20.76 6.25
CA THR A 194 18.78 -21.44 7.55
C THR A 194 17.41 -22.07 7.85
N LEU A 195 16.37 -21.74 7.07
CA LEU A 195 15.03 -22.31 7.29
C LEU A 195 14.99 -23.78 6.93
N GLY A 196 14.20 -24.56 7.68
CA GLY A 196 13.94 -25.97 7.40
C GLY A 196 12.81 -26.16 6.39
N GLY A 197 12.68 -27.41 5.91
CA GLY A 197 11.65 -27.83 4.98
C GLY A 197 12.12 -27.91 3.52
N LYS A 198 11.19 -28.30 2.64
CA LYS A 198 11.42 -28.46 1.19
C LYS A 198 10.55 -27.51 0.35
N ASN A 199 9.31 -27.26 0.79
CA ASN A 199 8.29 -26.57 0.02
C ASN A 199 8.00 -25.18 0.61
N PHE A 200 7.99 -24.15 -0.24
CA PHE A 200 7.73 -22.77 0.15
C PHE A 200 6.60 -22.17 -0.69
N ILE A 201 5.52 -21.71 -0.05
CA ILE A 201 4.44 -20.99 -0.72
C ILE A 201 4.83 -19.52 -0.86
N ILE A 202 4.67 -19.00 -2.07
CA ILE A 202 4.71 -17.57 -2.39
C ILE A 202 3.48 -17.17 -3.17
N ASP A 203 3.04 -15.93 -3.00
CA ASP A 203 2.03 -15.33 -3.86
C ASP A 203 2.72 -14.66 -5.06
N ASN A 204 2.45 -15.18 -6.27
CA ASN A 204 3.06 -14.69 -7.51
C ASN A 204 2.53 -13.30 -7.95
N LYS A 205 1.44 -12.80 -7.32
CA LYS A 205 0.90 -11.46 -7.56
C LYS A 205 1.65 -10.39 -6.77
N SER A 206 2.29 -10.76 -5.64
CA SER A 206 2.93 -9.82 -4.72
C SER A 206 4.41 -10.10 -4.45
N CYS A 207 4.89 -11.35 -4.65
CA CYS A 207 6.29 -11.70 -4.43
C CYS A 207 7.15 -11.23 -5.61
N SER A 208 8.12 -10.35 -5.35
CA SER A 208 9.01 -9.85 -6.40
C SER A 208 10.01 -10.92 -6.87
N VAL A 209 10.51 -10.71 -8.10
CA VAL A 209 11.55 -11.56 -8.70
C VAL A 209 12.74 -11.76 -7.77
N PHE A 210 13.17 -10.69 -7.08
CA PHE A 210 14.28 -10.73 -6.13
C PHE A 210 14.05 -11.76 -5.02
N TYR A 211 12.90 -11.72 -4.36
CA TYR A 211 12.60 -12.63 -3.26
C TYR A 211 12.29 -14.04 -3.75
N GLU A 212 11.57 -14.17 -4.88
CA GLU A 212 11.30 -15.48 -5.49
C GLU A 212 12.62 -16.21 -5.82
N ASN A 213 13.61 -15.52 -6.41
CA ASN A 213 14.90 -16.11 -6.73
C ASN A 213 15.70 -16.55 -5.48
N ILE A 214 15.69 -15.74 -4.40
CA ILE A 214 16.31 -16.12 -3.14
C ILE A 214 15.64 -17.39 -2.56
N ILE A 215 14.32 -17.46 -2.56
CA ILE A 215 13.60 -18.64 -2.05
C ILE A 215 13.89 -19.86 -2.92
N LYS A 216 13.87 -19.68 -4.25
CA LYS A 216 14.10 -20.74 -5.23
C LYS A 216 15.51 -21.35 -5.14
N SER A 217 16.52 -20.62 -4.62
CA SER A 217 17.87 -21.17 -4.47
C SER A 217 17.95 -22.33 -3.47
N LYS A 218 16.97 -22.49 -2.58
CA LYS A 218 16.93 -23.56 -1.58
C LYS A 218 15.65 -24.39 -1.60
N PHE A 219 14.50 -23.80 -1.95
CA PHE A 219 13.19 -24.40 -1.78
C PHE A 219 12.49 -24.66 -3.11
N ARG A 220 11.67 -25.72 -3.15
CA ARG A 220 10.66 -25.86 -4.18
C ARG A 220 9.55 -24.85 -3.93
N ILE A 221 9.29 -23.98 -4.91
CA ILE A 221 8.26 -22.97 -4.82
C ILE A 221 6.90 -23.53 -5.19
N ILE A 222 5.90 -23.26 -4.36
CA ILE A 222 4.49 -23.49 -4.64
C ILE A 222 3.84 -22.11 -4.83
N LYS A 223 3.41 -21.79 -6.04
CA LYS A 223 2.72 -20.52 -6.35
C LYS A 223 1.24 -20.63 -5.99
N ARG A 224 0.81 -19.90 -4.97
CA ARG A 224 -0.57 -19.80 -4.53
C ARG A 224 -0.84 -18.41 -3.99
N GLU A 225 -2.09 -17.97 -4.11
CA GLU A 225 -2.52 -16.71 -3.47
C GLU A 225 -2.36 -16.80 -1.95
N ASP A 226 -1.93 -15.69 -1.33
CA ASP A 226 -1.80 -15.61 0.12
C ASP A 226 -3.18 -15.80 0.77
N PRO A 227 -3.35 -16.84 1.62
CA PRO A 227 -4.64 -17.15 2.25
C PRO A 227 -5.16 -16.01 3.13
N THR A 228 -4.30 -15.10 3.53
CA THR A 228 -4.66 -13.95 4.36
C THR A 228 -5.64 -13.02 3.66
N TYR A 229 -5.63 -12.92 2.33
CA TYR A 229 -6.58 -12.10 1.60
C TYR A 229 -8.03 -12.51 1.89
N LEU A 230 -8.33 -13.80 1.81
CA LEU A 230 -9.66 -14.31 2.12
C LEU A 230 -9.95 -14.22 3.62
N LEU A 231 -8.99 -14.59 4.48
CA LEU A 231 -9.18 -14.58 5.94
C LEU A 231 -9.50 -13.17 6.47
N LYS A 232 -8.85 -12.11 5.97
CA LYS A 232 -9.13 -10.72 6.39
C LYS A 232 -10.35 -10.12 5.70
N ALA A 233 -10.78 -10.66 4.56
CA ALA A 233 -11.98 -10.19 3.87
C ALA A 233 -13.24 -10.51 4.65
N ILE A 234 -13.27 -11.64 5.37
CA ILE A 234 -14.38 -12.04 6.22
C ILE A 234 -14.17 -11.41 7.60
N LYS A 235 -14.94 -10.35 7.89
CA LYS A 235 -14.81 -9.58 9.12
C LYS A 235 -15.48 -10.28 10.29
N ASN A 236 -14.84 -10.26 11.46
CA ASN A 236 -15.49 -10.65 12.72
C ASN A 236 -16.37 -9.53 13.27
N ASN A 237 -17.19 -9.83 14.28
CA ASN A 237 -18.14 -8.86 14.87
C ASN A 237 -17.45 -7.62 15.45
N PHE A 238 -16.24 -7.73 15.99
CA PHE A 238 -15.50 -6.58 16.53
C PHE A 238 -15.03 -5.66 15.40
N GLU A 239 -14.53 -6.22 14.31
CA GLU A 239 -14.13 -5.46 13.11
C GLU A 239 -15.33 -4.75 12.48
N ILE A 240 -16.50 -5.44 12.37
CA ILE A 240 -17.75 -4.86 11.86
C ILE A 240 -18.21 -3.70 12.74
N ASN A 241 -18.32 -3.92 14.05
CA ASN A 241 -18.80 -2.90 14.99
C ASN A 241 -17.88 -1.66 15.02
N ASN A 242 -16.57 -1.87 14.96
CA ASN A 242 -15.60 -0.77 14.91
C ASN A 242 -15.68 0.01 13.59
N MET A 243 -15.96 -0.66 12.48
CA MET A 243 -16.18 -0.03 11.19
C MET A 243 -17.44 0.84 11.22
N ILE A 244 -18.57 0.30 11.70
CA ILE A 244 -19.84 1.04 11.87
C ILE A 244 -19.62 2.28 12.75
N LYS A 245 -18.97 2.14 13.90
CA LYS A 245 -18.66 3.27 14.79
C LYS A 245 -17.81 4.34 14.12
N SER A 246 -16.82 3.94 13.30
CA SER A 246 -15.97 4.88 12.58
C SER A 246 -16.78 5.67 11.54
N HIS A 247 -17.71 5.03 10.82
CA HIS A 247 -18.59 5.70 9.86
C HIS A 247 -19.57 6.66 10.53
N VAL A 248 -20.12 6.30 11.70
CA VAL A 248 -20.97 7.24 12.47
C VAL A 248 -20.19 8.49 12.88
N ILE A 249 -18.96 8.32 13.37
CA ILE A 249 -18.10 9.44 13.79
C ILE A 249 -17.77 10.33 12.59
N ASP A 250 -17.40 9.73 11.46
CA ASP A 250 -17.07 10.46 10.25
C ASP A 250 -18.29 11.16 9.65
N GLY A 251 -19.44 10.49 9.64
CA GLY A 251 -20.71 11.04 9.20
C GLY A 251 -21.12 12.31 9.96
N VAL A 252 -20.85 12.37 11.27
CA VAL A 252 -21.04 13.60 12.06
C VAL A 252 -20.13 14.74 11.58
N ALA A 253 -18.86 14.44 11.27
CA ALA A 253 -17.94 15.44 10.76
C ALA A 253 -18.36 15.93 9.36
N LEU A 254 -18.76 15.01 8.49
CA LEU A 254 -19.21 15.31 7.14
C LEU A 254 -20.53 16.11 7.15
N THR A 255 -21.50 15.76 8.00
CA THR A 255 -22.74 16.51 8.15
C THR A 255 -22.49 17.95 8.58
N LYS A 256 -21.59 18.16 9.55
CA LYS A 256 -21.17 19.52 9.97
C LYS A 256 -20.50 20.27 8.84
N PHE A 257 -19.71 19.60 8.01
CA PHE A 257 -19.08 20.19 6.83
C PHE A 257 -20.11 20.58 5.77
N ILE A 258 -21.09 19.73 5.47
CA ILE A 258 -22.17 20.00 4.52
C ILE A 258 -22.99 21.21 4.96
N TYR A 259 -23.34 21.29 6.25
CA TYR A 259 -24.01 22.44 6.81
C TYR A 259 -23.16 23.73 6.65
N TRP A 260 -21.88 23.67 7.02
CA TRP A 260 -20.98 24.80 6.92
C TRP A 260 -20.81 25.28 5.48
N ILE A 261 -20.54 24.38 4.51
CA ILE A 261 -20.31 24.76 3.11
C ILE A 261 -21.55 25.39 2.45
N LYS A 262 -22.76 25.02 2.90
CA LYS A 262 -24.01 25.62 2.44
C LYS A 262 -24.26 27.02 3.01
N LYS A 263 -23.80 27.33 4.20
CA LYS A 263 -24.05 28.58 4.93
C LYS A 263 -22.95 29.60 4.79
N VAL A 264 -21.71 29.19 4.52
CA VAL A 264 -20.56 30.09 4.45
C VAL A 264 -20.64 31.03 3.24
N ASN A 265 -20.05 32.22 3.38
CA ASN A 265 -19.86 33.13 2.24
C ASN A 265 -18.82 32.57 1.26
N LYS A 266 -19.29 32.00 0.16
CA LYS A 266 -18.45 31.31 -0.82
C LYS A 266 -17.50 32.23 -1.61
N LYS A 267 -17.74 33.53 -1.65
CA LYS A 267 -16.85 34.50 -2.33
C LYS A 267 -15.42 34.50 -1.78
N LYS A 268 -15.21 33.97 -0.57
CA LYS A 268 -13.91 33.93 0.11
C LYS A 268 -13.38 32.53 0.40
N ILE A 269 -14.04 31.46 -0.09
CA ILE A 269 -13.68 30.08 0.22
C ILE A 269 -13.08 29.40 -1.00
N THR A 270 -11.88 28.88 -0.85
CA THR A 270 -11.22 28.06 -1.87
C THR A 270 -11.44 26.57 -1.65
N GLU A 271 -11.14 25.75 -2.67
CA GLU A 271 -11.17 24.29 -2.57
C GLU A 271 -10.26 23.77 -1.44
N VAL A 272 -9.08 24.38 -1.26
CA VAL A 272 -8.16 24.04 -0.15
C VAL A 272 -8.75 24.40 1.22
N ASP A 273 -9.44 25.55 1.34
CA ASP A 273 -10.11 25.92 2.59
C ASP A 273 -11.21 24.91 2.96
N ALA A 274 -11.92 24.40 1.97
CA ALA A 274 -12.93 23.35 2.18
C ALA A 274 -12.30 22.05 2.70
N GLN A 275 -11.19 21.59 2.11
CA GLN A 275 -10.44 20.42 2.60
C GLN A 275 -9.99 20.60 4.05
N ILE A 276 -9.35 21.74 4.36
CA ILE A 276 -8.88 22.06 5.71
C ILE A 276 -10.04 22.09 6.71
N LYS A 277 -11.19 22.64 6.32
CA LYS A 277 -12.37 22.73 7.19
C LYS A 277 -12.95 21.37 7.53
N LEU A 278 -13.07 20.49 6.53
CA LEU A 278 -13.55 19.11 6.75
C LEU A 278 -12.61 18.38 7.70
N GLU A 279 -11.30 18.45 7.47
CA GLU A 279 -10.31 17.84 8.37
C GLU A 279 -10.38 18.40 9.80
N LYS A 280 -10.61 19.71 9.97
CA LYS A 280 -10.83 20.33 11.29
C LYS A 280 -12.07 19.75 11.99
N PHE A 281 -13.14 19.41 11.26
CA PHE A 281 -14.30 18.75 11.87
C PHE A 281 -13.97 17.31 12.31
N ARG A 282 -13.21 16.54 11.50
CA ARG A 282 -12.75 15.20 11.84
C ARG A 282 -11.83 15.20 13.06
N LYS A 283 -10.88 16.15 13.14
CA LYS A 283 -9.93 16.31 14.26
C LYS A 283 -10.58 16.60 15.61
N LYS A 284 -11.86 16.99 15.66
CA LYS A 284 -12.59 17.14 16.91
C LYS A 284 -12.86 15.80 17.64
N ASN A 285 -12.75 14.68 16.93
CA ASN A 285 -12.89 13.36 17.53
C ASN A 285 -11.51 12.76 17.82
N ASN A 286 -11.27 12.33 19.06
CA ASN A 286 -9.99 11.77 19.52
C ASN A 286 -9.61 10.42 18.91
N ARG A 287 -10.52 9.79 18.15
CA ARG A 287 -10.24 8.57 17.39
C ARG A 287 -9.72 8.83 15.99
N TYR A 288 -9.91 10.04 15.46
CA TYR A 288 -9.37 10.43 14.17
C TYR A 288 -7.83 10.49 14.21
N LEU A 289 -7.19 9.97 13.17
CA LEU A 289 -5.73 9.94 13.03
C LEU A 289 -5.27 10.91 11.92
N TYR A 290 -5.71 10.67 10.70
CA TYR A 290 -5.37 11.43 9.50
C TYR A 290 -6.31 11.02 8.33
N PRO A 291 -6.29 11.71 7.17
CA PRO A 291 -7.09 11.31 6.01
C PRO A 291 -6.74 9.90 5.52
N SER A 292 -7.75 9.11 5.11
CA SER A 292 -7.54 7.78 4.51
C SER A 292 -6.95 7.86 3.09
N PHE A 293 -7.18 8.99 2.43
CA PHE A 293 -6.54 9.41 1.17
C PHE A 293 -6.55 10.94 1.10
N GLU A 294 -5.81 11.52 0.18
CA GLU A 294 -5.84 12.96 0.00
C GLU A 294 -7.22 13.41 -0.47
N THR A 295 -7.88 14.24 0.32
CA THR A 295 -9.23 14.74 0.05
C THR A 295 -9.30 15.39 -1.33
N ILE A 296 -10.25 14.96 -2.14
CA ILE A 296 -10.58 15.58 -3.41
C ILE A 296 -11.67 16.61 -3.14
N ALA A 297 -11.39 17.88 -3.45
CA ALA A 297 -12.36 18.97 -3.33
C ALA A 297 -12.28 19.78 -4.60
N GLY A 298 -13.18 19.54 -5.54
CA GLY A 298 -13.21 20.17 -6.86
C GLY A 298 -14.47 20.98 -7.07
N SER A 299 -14.34 22.23 -7.49
CA SER A 299 -15.42 23.15 -7.78
C SER A 299 -15.52 23.42 -9.29
N GLY A 300 -16.73 23.36 -9.84
CA GLY A 300 -16.97 23.56 -11.27
C GLY A 300 -16.15 22.58 -12.12
N GLU A 301 -15.37 23.07 -13.07
CA GLU A 301 -14.56 22.23 -13.99
C GLU A 301 -13.53 21.33 -13.29
N ASN A 302 -13.00 21.72 -12.12
CA ASN A 302 -12.09 20.89 -11.35
C ASN A 302 -12.77 19.64 -10.79
N GLY A 303 -14.08 19.65 -10.59
CA GLY A 303 -14.86 18.49 -10.19
C GLY A 303 -14.94 17.39 -11.26
N ALA A 304 -14.64 17.70 -12.53
CA ALA A 304 -14.58 16.72 -13.60
C ALA A 304 -13.22 15.98 -13.67
N ILE A 305 -12.21 16.45 -12.96
CA ILE A 305 -10.87 15.85 -12.95
C ILE A 305 -10.83 14.74 -11.90
N VAL A 306 -10.73 13.50 -12.34
CA VAL A 306 -10.61 12.35 -11.43
C VAL A 306 -9.33 12.46 -10.61
N HIS A 307 -9.43 12.22 -9.31
CA HIS A 307 -8.33 12.37 -8.34
C HIS A 307 -7.73 13.79 -8.30
N TYR A 308 -8.56 14.83 -8.57
CA TYR A 308 -8.12 16.21 -8.52
C TYR A 308 -7.47 16.54 -7.16
N ARG A 309 -6.38 17.30 -7.21
CA ARG A 309 -5.68 17.76 -6.01
C ARG A 309 -5.61 19.27 -5.99
N ALA A 310 -6.41 19.89 -5.14
CA ALA A 310 -6.36 21.31 -4.92
C ALA A 310 -5.04 21.71 -4.26
N LYS A 311 -4.33 22.67 -4.85
CA LYS A 311 -3.07 23.21 -4.33
C LYS A 311 -3.24 24.69 -4.00
N LYS A 312 -2.69 25.15 -2.87
CA LYS A 312 -2.70 26.57 -2.51
C LYS A 312 -2.06 27.39 -3.63
N GLY A 313 -2.70 28.47 -4.02
CA GLY A 313 -2.25 29.37 -5.08
C GLY A 313 -2.72 29.01 -6.50
N SER A 314 -3.17 27.76 -6.74
CA SER A 314 -3.68 27.35 -8.06
C SER A 314 -5.09 26.73 -8.02
N CYS A 315 -5.67 26.57 -6.83
CA CYS A 315 -7.03 26.07 -6.67
C CYS A 315 -8.08 27.16 -6.93
N ARG A 316 -9.31 26.74 -7.24
CA ARG A 316 -10.42 27.65 -7.49
C ARG A 316 -11.04 28.18 -6.19
N THR A 317 -11.66 29.37 -6.29
CA THR A 317 -12.64 29.85 -5.32
C THR A 317 -13.98 29.22 -5.66
N ILE A 318 -14.67 28.67 -4.66
CA ILE A 318 -15.98 28.03 -4.81
C ILE A 318 -17.04 29.11 -5.05
N LYS A 319 -17.73 29.06 -6.17
CA LYS A 319 -18.80 30.00 -6.53
C LYS A 319 -20.16 29.49 -6.06
N LYS A 320 -21.14 30.41 -5.93
CA LYS A 320 -22.51 30.07 -5.46
C LYS A 320 -23.19 29.01 -6.33
N ASN A 321 -22.98 29.06 -7.64
CA ASN A 321 -23.64 28.18 -8.62
C ASN A 321 -22.76 27.01 -9.09
N ASP A 322 -21.57 26.83 -8.49
CA ASP A 322 -20.72 25.69 -8.84
C ASP A 322 -21.29 24.39 -8.26
N ILE A 323 -21.17 23.33 -9.04
CA ILE A 323 -21.20 21.96 -8.50
C ILE A 323 -19.89 21.77 -7.73
N PHE A 324 -19.97 21.34 -6.48
CA PHE A 324 -18.83 21.07 -5.64
C PHE A 324 -18.76 19.57 -5.34
N LEU A 325 -17.71 18.91 -5.82
CA LEU A 325 -17.41 17.53 -5.56
C LEU A 325 -16.49 17.46 -4.33
N CYS A 326 -16.86 16.63 -3.35
CA CYS A 326 -16.01 16.33 -2.21
C CYS A 326 -15.95 14.82 -1.99
N ASP A 327 -14.80 14.24 -2.25
CA ASP A 327 -14.51 12.83 -2.00
C ASP A 327 -13.41 12.76 -0.92
N SER A 328 -13.72 12.07 0.20
CA SER A 328 -12.86 12.14 1.37
C SER A 328 -13.17 11.07 2.40
N GLY A 329 -12.14 10.53 3.02
CA GLY A 329 -12.27 9.59 4.12
C GLY A 329 -11.29 9.85 5.26
N GLY A 330 -11.42 9.12 6.35
CA GLY A 330 -10.57 9.23 7.53
C GLY A 330 -10.05 7.89 8.03
N GLN A 331 -8.79 7.88 8.45
CA GLN A 331 -8.25 6.80 9.29
C GLN A 331 -8.61 7.09 10.73
N TYR A 332 -9.30 6.16 11.34
CA TYR A 332 -9.63 6.16 12.76
C TYR A 332 -8.86 5.07 13.47
N LYS A 333 -8.71 5.17 14.80
CA LYS A 333 -7.97 4.17 15.58
C LYS A 333 -8.41 2.73 15.33
N TYR A 334 -9.69 2.53 14.96
CA TYR A 334 -10.29 1.19 14.88
C TYR A 334 -11.01 0.92 13.55
N GLY A 335 -11.01 1.85 12.61
CA GLY A 335 -11.65 1.71 11.31
C GLY A 335 -11.21 2.77 10.32
N THR A 336 -11.60 2.58 9.09
CA THR A 336 -11.30 3.48 7.97
C THR A 336 -12.62 3.85 7.30
N THR A 337 -12.78 5.11 6.91
CA THR A 337 -13.90 5.58 6.10
C THR A 337 -13.43 6.01 4.72
N ASP A 338 -14.35 5.94 3.77
CA ASP A 338 -14.18 6.34 2.38
C ASP A 338 -15.42 7.11 1.92
#